data_369c37faf89c3f0a4f456ca28c328478
#
_entry.id   369c37faf89c3f0a4f456ca28c328478
#
_cell.length_a   1.000
_cell.length_b   1.000
_cell.length_c   1.000
_cell.angle_alpha   90.00
_cell.angle_beta   90.00
_cell.angle_gamma   90.00
#
_symmetry.space_group_name_H-M   'P 1'
#
loop_
_entity.id
_entity.type
_entity.pdbx_description
1 polymer ?
#
loop_
_entity_poly.entity_id
_entity_poly.type
_entity_poly.pdbx_seq_one_letter_code
_entity_poly.pdbx_strand_id
1 'polypeptide(L)'
;MRTTFFKLWVHAIFHINENSVLIDPDLESLFYLEIEKRFIEQGCEVAIVKGNLDHVHILFTQNPLLPLHETMRFVQGISQRWYQMHDFKTGWYKFKWQEAYCAYSVSESAMEKAHFFIENQGEIHQNLSYWDEIEHLNLLHNVDLTDEHSDVEMQSWQSRFSFKHIGKEFL
;
A
#
# COMPACT_ATOMS: atom_id res chain seq x y z
N MET A 1 31.34 6.19 22.43
CA MET A 1 30.49 5.96 21.24
C MET A 1 29.04 6.24 21.64
N ARG A 2 28.32 7.17 20.99
CA ARG A 2 26.92 7.42 21.30
C ARG A 2 26.11 6.46 20.44
N THR A 3 25.36 5.53 21.05
CA THR A 3 24.52 4.57 20.35
C THR A 3 23.10 5.11 20.31
N THR A 4 22.51 5.22 19.13
CA THR A 4 21.09 5.59 18.95
C THR A 4 20.27 4.32 18.78
N PHE A 5 19.22 4.20 19.54
CA PHE A 5 18.24 3.11 19.42
C PHE A 5 16.95 3.66 18.85
N PHE A 6 16.41 3.00 17.85
CA PHE A 6 15.14 3.36 17.22
C PHE A 6 14.46 2.10 16.66
N LYS A 7 13.14 2.13 16.61
CA LYS A 7 12.32 1.18 15.86
C LYS A 7 11.00 1.89 15.52
N LEU A 8 10.78 2.16 14.25
CA LEU A 8 9.65 2.92 13.75
C LEU A 8 8.92 2.09 12.71
N TRP A 9 7.90 1.35 13.13
CA TRP A 9 7.07 0.60 12.22
C TRP A 9 6.09 1.51 11.49
N VAL A 10 6.00 1.28 10.19
CA VAL A 10 5.10 1.98 9.27
C VAL A 10 4.30 0.95 8.48
N HIS A 11 2.98 1.12 8.45
CA HIS A 11 2.10 0.47 7.51
C HIS A 11 1.82 1.44 6.37
N ALA A 12 2.36 1.14 5.18
CA ALA A 12 2.14 1.94 3.99
C ALA A 12 1.25 1.22 2.98
N ILE A 13 0.56 2.01 2.14
CA ILE A 13 -0.31 1.49 1.10
C ILE A 13 -0.01 2.25 -0.20
N PHE A 14 0.30 1.49 -1.25
CA PHE A 14 0.41 1.99 -2.61
C PHE A 14 -0.81 1.57 -3.40
N HIS A 15 -1.47 2.52 -4.02
CA HIS A 15 -2.60 2.27 -4.91
C HIS A 15 -2.22 2.55 -6.36
N ILE A 16 -2.80 1.82 -7.31
CA ILE A 16 -2.59 2.09 -8.73
C ILE A 16 -3.31 3.38 -9.15
N ASN A 17 -2.79 4.02 -10.20
CA ASN A 17 -3.47 5.15 -10.82
C ASN A 17 -4.75 4.70 -11.54
N GLU A 18 -5.75 5.56 -11.61
CA GLU A 18 -7.06 5.27 -12.25
C GLU A 18 -6.97 4.80 -13.70
N ASN A 19 -5.93 5.23 -14.44
CA ASN A 19 -5.68 4.82 -15.81
C ASN A 19 -4.70 3.65 -15.93
N SER A 20 -4.31 3.03 -14.80
CA SER A 20 -3.42 1.88 -14.75
C SER A 20 -4.16 0.59 -15.09
N VAL A 21 -3.40 -0.41 -15.53
CA VAL A 21 -3.82 -1.80 -15.52
C VAL A 21 -3.76 -2.34 -14.10
N LEU A 22 -4.58 -3.33 -13.79
CA LEU A 22 -4.57 -4.04 -12.52
C LEU A 22 -3.29 -4.88 -12.37
N ILE A 23 -2.93 -5.21 -11.13
CA ILE A 23 -1.86 -6.14 -10.83
C ILE A 23 -2.25 -7.53 -11.33
N ASP A 24 -1.44 -8.12 -12.21
CA ASP A 24 -1.67 -9.45 -12.73
C ASP A 24 -1.39 -10.50 -11.63
N PRO A 25 -2.35 -11.39 -11.31
CA PRO A 25 -2.15 -12.44 -10.32
C PRO A 25 -0.94 -13.35 -10.61
N ASP A 26 -0.58 -13.54 -11.89
CA ASP A 26 0.59 -14.34 -12.26
C ASP A 26 1.92 -13.64 -11.94
N LEU A 27 1.93 -12.32 -11.84
CA LEU A 27 3.11 -11.51 -11.49
C LEU A 27 3.13 -11.08 -10.02
N GLU A 28 2.02 -11.17 -9.33
CA GLU A 28 1.81 -10.66 -7.99
C GLU A 28 2.95 -11.04 -7.01
N SER A 29 3.23 -12.32 -6.89
CA SER A 29 4.25 -12.81 -5.94
C SER A 29 5.65 -12.27 -6.23
N LEU A 30 6.04 -12.19 -7.51
CA LEU A 30 7.33 -11.62 -7.92
C LEU A 30 7.36 -10.11 -7.71
N PHE A 31 6.23 -9.45 -7.90
CA PHE A 31 6.10 -8.02 -7.70
C PHE A 31 6.23 -7.65 -6.23
N TYR A 32 5.64 -8.41 -5.32
CA TYR A 32 5.79 -8.20 -3.88
C TYR A 32 7.25 -8.39 -3.43
N LEU A 33 7.95 -9.40 -3.93
CA LEU A 33 9.38 -9.59 -3.68
C LEU A 33 10.23 -8.42 -4.21
N GLU A 34 9.86 -7.86 -5.35
CA GLU A 34 10.54 -6.69 -5.90
C GLU A 34 10.34 -5.46 -4.99
N ILE A 35 9.10 -5.21 -4.53
CA ILE A 35 8.79 -4.11 -3.60
C ILE A 35 9.59 -4.28 -2.29
N GLU A 36 9.55 -5.47 -1.69
CA GLU A 36 10.31 -5.80 -0.48
C GLU A 36 11.80 -5.50 -0.66
N LYS A 37 12.39 -5.98 -1.75
CA LYS A 37 13.80 -5.73 -2.09
C LYS A 37 14.11 -4.24 -2.13
N ARG A 38 13.23 -3.39 -2.70
CA ARG A 38 13.48 -1.95 -2.78
C ARG A 38 13.43 -1.27 -1.43
N PHE A 39 12.56 -1.70 -0.51
CA PHE A 39 12.59 -1.23 0.88
C PHE A 39 13.88 -1.63 1.59
N ILE A 40 14.35 -2.88 1.42
CA ILE A 40 15.61 -3.35 1.99
C ILE A 40 16.79 -2.53 1.45
N GLU A 41 16.83 -2.17 0.18
CA GLU A 41 17.84 -1.29 -0.41
C GLU A 41 17.87 0.11 0.22
N GLN A 42 16.73 0.58 0.74
CA GLN A 42 16.63 1.83 1.51
C GLN A 42 16.99 1.65 3.01
N GLY A 43 17.47 0.48 3.41
CA GLY A 43 17.83 0.18 4.79
C GLY A 43 16.64 -0.02 5.72
N CYS A 44 15.50 -0.42 5.18
CA CYS A 44 14.30 -0.80 5.92
C CYS A 44 14.28 -2.31 6.18
N GLU A 45 13.74 -2.73 7.33
CA GLU A 45 13.33 -4.12 7.56
C GLU A 45 11.87 -4.26 7.13
N VAL A 46 11.54 -5.27 6.35
CA VAL A 46 10.17 -5.52 5.88
C VAL A 46 9.59 -6.73 6.59
N ALA A 47 8.43 -6.56 7.20
CA ALA A 47 7.72 -7.64 7.87
C ALA A 47 6.82 -8.41 6.89
N ILE A 48 6.09 -7.70 6.03
CA ILE A 48 5.20 -8.29 5.03
C ILE A 48 4.90 -7.29 3.90
N VAL A 49 4.73 -7.83 2.69
CA VAL A 49 4.16 -7.16 1.51
C VAL A 49 3.05 -8.03 0.97
N LYS A 50 1.85 -7.52 0.94
CA LYS A 50 0.64 -8.17 0.39
C LYS A 50 -0.34 -7.12 -0.11
N GLY A 51 -1.29 -7.52 -0.92
CA GLY A 51 -2.30 -6.60 -1.41
C GLY A 51 -3.41 -7.29 -2.19
N ASN A 52 -3.99 -6.54 -3.09
CA ASN A 52 -5.03 -6.98 -3.99
C ASN A 52 -4.70 -6.50 -5.43
N LEU A 53 -5.65 -6.59 -6.34
CA LEU A 53 -5.45 -6.27 -7.76
C LEU A 53 -5.10 -4.80 -8.02
N ASP A 54 -5.46 -3.89 -7.12
CA ASP A 54 -5.35 -2.43 -7.30
C ASP A 54 -4.47 -1.72 -6.27
N HIS A 55 -4.03 -2.41 -5.21
CA HIS A 55 -3.19 -1.81 -4.16
C HIS A 55 -2.31 -2.83 -3.45
N VAL A 56 -1.29 -2.33 -2.77
CA VAL A 56 -0.33 -3.15 -2.00
C VAL A 56 -0.10 -2.52 -0.64
N HIS A 57 -0.19 -3.33 0.40
CA HIS A 57 0.17 -3.00 1.77
C HIS A 57 1.59 -3.44 2.08
N ILE A 58 2.32 -2.61 2.78
CA ILE A 58 3.70 -2.86 3.19
C ILE A 58 3.83 -2.54 4.69
N LEU A 59 4.32 -3.48 5.47
CA LEU A 59 4.67 -3.27 6.87
C LEU A 59 6.18 -3.33 7.02
N PHE A 60 6.82 -2.21 7.39
CA PHE A 60 8.27 -2.09 7.41
C PHE A 60 8.75 -1.16 8.51
N THR A 61 10.04 -1.23 8.86
CA THR A 61 10.70 -0.25 9.73
C THR A 61 11.28 0.89 8.90
N GLN A 62 10.96 2.14 9.26
CA GLN A 62 11.51 3.31 8.58
C GLN A 62 12.99 3.48 8.93
N ASN A 63 13.84 3.69 7.92
CA ASN A 63 15.21 4.12 8.11
C ASN A 63 15.23 5.57 8.61
N PRO A 64 15.75 5.86 9.80
CA PRO A 64 15.73 7.20 10.38
C PRO A 64 16.67 8.20 9.69
N LEU A 65 17.54 7.71 8.81
CA LEU A 65 18.46 8.56 8.03
C LEU A 65 17.85 9.07 6.72
N LEU A 66 16.65 8.56 6.36
CA LEU A 66 15.95 8.93 5.13
C LEU A 66 14.56 9.50 5.45
N PRO A 67 14.12 10.56 4.77
CA PRO A 67 12.73 10.98 4.82
C PRO A 67 11.81 9.88 4.30
N LEU A 68 10.68 9.66 4.98
CA LEU A 68 9.68 8.67 4.56
C LEU A 68 9.26 8.87 3.10
N HIS A 69 9.02 10.11 2.72
CA HIS A 69 8.61 10.47 1.35
C HIS A 69 9.63 10.03 0.28
N GLU A 70 10.92 10.19 0.55
CA GLU A 70 11.97 9.76 -0.39
C GLU A 70 12.00 8.23 -0.52
N THR A 71 11.86 7.50 0.60
CA THR A 71 11.75 6.04 0.59
C THR A 71 10.55 5.59 -0.26
N MET A 72 9.37 6.19 -0.04
CA MET A 72 8.15 5.84 -0.80
C MET A 72 8.33 6.11 -2.29
N ARG A 73 8.78 7.30 -2.67
CA ARG A 73 8.98 7.67 -4.08
C ARG A 73 10.00 6.77 -4.79
N PHE A 74 11.08 6.43 -4.10
CA PHE A 74 12.09 5.51 -4.64
C PHE A 74 11.47 4.14 -4.93
N VAL A 75 10.78 3.57 -3.95
CA VAL A 75 10.17 2.23 -4.10
C VAL A 75 9.08 2.23 -5.16
N GLN A 76 8.17 3.22 -5.16
CA GLN A 76 7.15 3.35 -6.20
C GLN A 76 7.77 3.45 -7.60
N GLY A 77 8.76 4.33 -7.78
CA GLY A 77 9.38 4.55 -9.09
C GLY A 77 10.06 3.30 -9.65
N ILE A 78 10.84 2.58 -8.83
CA ILE A 78 11.56 1.38 -9.28
C ILE A 78 10.61 0.19 -9.47
N SER A 79 9.68 -0.04 -8.54
CA SER A 79 8.73 -1.15 -8.64
C SER A 79 7.76 -0.97 -9.83
N GLN A 80 7.31 0.26 -10.09
CA GLN A 80 6.52 0.57 -11.29
C GLN A 80 7.27 0.21 -12.57
N ARG A 81 8.54 0.65 -12.67
CA ARG A 81 9.37 0.37 -13.84
C ARG A 81 9.62 -1.13 -14.00
N TRP A 82 9.87 -1.82 -12.90
CA TRP A 82 10.03 -3.27 -12.91
C TRP A 82 8.76 -3.95 -13.45
N TYR A 83 7.59 -3.58 -12.93
CA TYR A 83 6.31 -4.13 -13.39
C TYR A 83 6.09 -3.90 -14.88
N GLN A 84 6.30 -2.68 -15.36
CA GLN A 84 6.19 -2.32 -16.78
C GLN A 84 7.08 -3.14 -17.70
N MET A 85 8.23 -3.60 -17.20
CA MET A 85 9.16 -4.43 -17.98
C MET A 85 8.79 -5.93 -17.96
N HIS A 86 7.98 -6.39 -17.02
CA HIS A 86 7.63 -7.79 -16.84
C HIS A 86 6.18 -8.12 -17.23
N ASP A 87 5.33 -7.12 -17.37
CA ASP A 87 3.96 -7.29 -17.84
C ASP A 87 3.91 -7.35 -19.37
N PHE A 88 4.01 -8.56 -19.90
CA PHE A 88 3.93 -8.81 -21.35
C PHE A 88 2.50 -8.94 -21.88
N LYS A 89 1.49 -9.04 -21.00
CA LYS A 89 0.09 -9.25 -21.38
C LYS A 89 -0.61 -7.96 -21.77
N THR A 90 -0.40 -6.89 -21.03
CA THR A 90 -1.14 -5.63 -21.22
C THR A 90 -0.37 -4.60 -22.05
N GLY A 91 0.89 -4.85 -22.31
CA GLY A 91 1.79 -3.98 -23.07
C GLY A 91 2.51 -2.96 -22.18
N TRP A 92 3.66 -2.53 -22.67
CA TRP A 92 4.60 -1.72 -21.95
C TRP A 92 4.00 -0.37 -21.50
N TYR A 93 4.39 0.09 -20.30
CA TYR A 93 4.06 1.41 -19.73
C TYR A 93 2.60 1.63 -19.31
N LYS A 94 1.78 0.62 -19.22
CA LYS A 94 0.38 0.78 -18.76
C LYS A 94 0.22 0.75 -17.26
N PHE A 95 1.12 0.07 -16.52
CA PHE A 95 1.07 0.05 -15.07
C PHE A 95 1.61 1.35 -14.50
N LYS A 96 0.85 1.96 -13.58
CA LYS A 96 1.24 3.19 -12.88
C LYS A 96 0.75 3.16 -11.44
N TRP A 97 1.61 3.51 -10.51
CA TRP A 97 1.17 3.88 -9.18
C TRP A 97 0.49 5.26 -9.19
N GLN A 98 -0.42 5.47 -8.26
CA GLN A 98 -0.83 6.81 -7.85
C GLN A 98 0.37 7.52 -7.19
N GLU A 99 0.52 8.82 -7.38
CA GLU A 99 1.65 9.56 -6.76
C GLU A 99 1.51 9.63 -5.24
N ALA A 100 0.27 9.74 -4.76
CA ALA A 100 -0.06 9.70 -3.35
C ALA A 100 0.09 8.27 -2.79
N TYR A 101 0.34 8.20 -1.49
CA TYR A 101 0.38 6.95 -0.72
C TYR A 101 -0.23 7.19 0.65
N CYS A 102 -0.71 6.14 1.31
CA CYS A 102 -1.07 6.18 2.72
C CYS A 102 0.10 5.64 3.55
N ALA A 103 0.32 6.21 4.74
CA ALA A 103 1.32 5.72 5.69
C ALA A 103 0.88 5.99 7.12
N TYR A 104 0.82 4.93 7.92
CA TYR A 104 0.36 4.96 9.31
C TYR A 104 1.46 4.42 10.22
N SER A 105 1.63 5.03 11.39
CA SER A 105 2.53 4.50 12.41
C SER A 105 1.90 3.28 13.08
N VAL A 106 2.72 2.24 13.32
CA VAL A 106 2.29 1.02 14.01
C VAL A 106 3.13 0.84 15.27
N SER A 107 2.47 0.68 16.40
CA SER A 107 3.17 0.37 17.65
C SER A 107 3.63 -1.08 17.67
N GLU A 108 4.69 -1.40 18.41
CA GLU A 108 5.16 -2.78 18.57
C GLU A 108 4.06 -3.72 19.07
N SER A 109 3.18 -3.24 19.95
CA SER A 109 2.04 -4.02 20.47
C SER A 109 0.92 -4.27 19.44
N ALA A 110 0.90 -3.51 18.34
CA ALA A 110 -0.08 -3.66 17.26
C ALA A 110 0.46 -4.45 16.06
N MET A 111 1.75 -4.83 16.08
CA MET A 111 2.42 -5.48 14.95
C MET A 111 1.74 -6.77 14.51
N GLU A 112 1.38 -7.65 15.43
CA GLU A 112 0.72 -8.92 15.09
C GLU A 112 -0.62 -8.70 14.41
N LYS A 113 -1.39 -7.70 14.87
CA LYS A 113 -2.68 -7.34 14.26
C LYS A 113 -2.49 -6.75 12.86
N ALA A 114 -1.52 -5.85 12.71
CA ALA A 114 -1.23 -5.23 11.42
C ALA A 114 -0.72 -6.29 10.41
N HIS A 115 0.14 -7.20 10.84
CA HIS A 115 0.62 -8.30 10.01
C HIS A 115 -0.52 -9.21 9.57
N PHE A 116 -1.37 -9.64 10.52
CA PHE A 116 -2.53 -10.49 10.22
C PHE A 116 -3.50 -9.80 9.25
N PHE A 117 -3.78 -8.52 9.46
CA PHE A 117 -4.63 -7.72 8.57
C PHE A 117 -4.07 -7.71 7.14
N ILE A 118 -2.77 -7.44 6.98
CA ILE A 118 -2.12 -7.39 5.67
C ILE A 118 -2.06 -8.79 5.01
N GLU A 119 -1.82 -9.83 5.78
CA GLU A 119 -1.76 -11.20 5.26
C GLU A 119 -3.09 -11.68 4.68
N ASN A 120 -4.21 -11.22 5.26
CA ASN A 120 -5.56 -11.65 4.87
C ASN A 120 -6.27 -10.69 3.89
N GLN A 121 -5.55 -9.85 3.17
CA GLN A 121 -6.10 -8.88 2.24
C GLN A 121 -7.06 -9.49 1.21
N GLY A 122 -6.77 -10.67 0.69
CA GLY A 122 -7.65 -11.37 -0.24
C GLY A 122 -9.03 -11.73 0.33
N GLU A 123 -9.14 -12.02 1.64
CA GLU A 123 -10.41 -12.27 2.32
C GLU A 123 -11.14 -10.98 2.66
N ILE A 124 -10.41 -9.97 3.09
CA ILE A 124 -10.94 -8.66 3.45
C ILE A 124 -11.64 -8.03 2.24
N HIS A 125 -11.01 -8.06 1.07
CA HIS A 125 -11.55 -7.47 -0.15
C HIS A 125 -12.65 -8.28 -0.86
N GLN A 126 -13.04 -9.43 -0.33
CA GLN A 126 -14.30 -10.05 -0.75
C GLN A 126 -15.52 -9.22 -0.34
N ASN A 127 -15.40 -8.41 0.73
CA ASN A 127 -16.50 -7.69 1.35
C ASN A 127 -16.24 -6.19 1.53
N LEU A 128 -15.02 -5.72 1.35
CA LEU A 128 -14.61 -4.35 1.60
C LEU A 128 -13.93 -3.76 0.36
N SER A 129 -14.34 -2.56 -0.06
CA SER A 129 -13.63 -1.85 -1.11
C SER A 129 -12.35 -1.21 -0.57
N TYR A 130 -11.39 -0.88 -1.46
CA TYR A 130 -10.20 -0.12 -1.10
C TYR A 130 -10.54 1.18 -0.34
N TRP A 131 -11.53 1.93 -0.80
CA TRP A 131 -11.89 3.21 -0.18
C TRP A 131 -12.52 3.06 1.20
N ASP A 132 -13.38 2.05 1.40
CA ASP A 132 -13.92 1.73 2.72
C ASP A 132 -12.80 1.34 3.70
N GLU A 133 -11.80 0.61 3.22
CA GLU A 133 -10.62 0.24 4.01
C GLU A 133 -9.79 1.47 4.39
N ILE A 134 -9.51 2.37 3.44
CA ILE A 134 -8.75 3.60 3.71
C ILE A 134 -9.50 4.52 4.66
N GLU A 135 -10.81 4.70 4.48
CA GLU A 135 -11.65 5.46 5.42
C GLU A 135 -11.53 4.90 6.84
N HIS A 136 -11.59 3.58 6.96
CA HIS A 136 -11.48 2.92 8.25
C HIS A 136 -10.10 3.10 8.89
N LEU A 137 -9.02 2.93 8.13
CA LEU A 137 -7.66 3.16 8.60
C LEU A 137 -7.44 4.63 9.00
N ASN A 138 -7.98 5.58 8.25
CA ASN A 138 -7.92 7.00 8.59
C ASN A 138 -8.66 7.30 9.90
N LEU A 139 -9.84 6.75 10.12
CA LEU A 139 -10.57 6.86 11.38
C LEU A 139 -9.77 6.26 12.55
N LEU A 140 -9.17 5.08 12.35
CA LEU A 140 -8.37 4.42 13.39
C LEU A 140 -7.15 5.25 13.80
N HIS A 141 -6.54 5.95 12.86
CA HIS A 141 -5.34 6.76 13.07
C HIS A 141 -5.61 8.25 13.28
N ASN A 142 -6.90 8.67 13.38
CA ASN A 142 -7.33 10.06 13.49
C ASN A 142 -6.74 10.97 12.39
N VAL A 143 -6.68 10.46 11.16
CA VAL A 143 -6.29 11.24 9.99
C VAL A 143 -7.54 11.92 9.44
N ASP A 144 -7.51 13.25 9.34
CA ASP A 144 -8.62 14.03 8.81
C ASP A 144 -8.51 14.15 7.28
N LEU A 145 -9.57 13.78 6.56
CA LEU A 145 -9.66 13.80 5.10
C LEU A 145 -10.17 15.13 4.54
N THR A 146 -10.07 16.23 5.28
CA THR A 146 -10.66 17.53 4.89
C THR A 146 -9.98 18.23 3.70
N ASP A 147 -9.03 17.60 3.01
CA ASP A 147 -8.47 18.16 1.78
C ASP A 147 -9.39 17.91 0.58
N GLU A 148 -9.80 19.01 -0.07
CA GLU A 148 -10.76 19.07 -1.20
C GLU A 148 -10.40 18.18 -2.41
N HIS A 149 -9.21 17.60 -2.45
CA HIS A 149 -8.77 16.71 -3.53
C HIS A 149 -9.22 15.25 -3.37
N SER A 150 -9.60 14.82 -2.16
CA SER A 150 -10.01 13.45 -1.89
C SER A 150 -11.37 13.10 -2.48
N ASP A 151 -12.31 14.05 -2.52
CA ASP A 151 -13.70 13.81 -2.94
C ASP A 151 -13.85 13.51 -4.44
N VAL A 152 -13.03 14.14 -5.29
CA VAL A 152 -13.11 13.96 -6.75
C VAL A 152 -12.52 12.62 -7.18
N GLU A 153 -11.41 12.23 -6.59
CA GLU A 153 -10.79 10.93 -6.85
C GLU A 153 -11.67 9.79 -6.32
N MET A 154 -12.18 9.90 -5.09
CA MET A 154 -13.08 8.91 -4.48
C MET A 154 -14.34 8.67 -5.31
N GLN A 155 -14.99 9.73 -5.82
CA GLN A 155 -16.19 9.62 -6.67
C GLN A 155 -15.89 8.96 -8.02
N SER A 156 -14.72 9.19 -8.61
CA SER A 156 -14.34 8.59 -9.90
C SER A 156 -14.15 7.08 -9.79
N TRP A 157 -13.61 6.59 -8.67
CA TRP A 157 -13.40 5.18 -8.39
C TRP A 157 -14.68 4.45 -8.01
N GLN A 158 -15.53 5.04 -7.17
CA GLN A 158 -16.84 4.47 -6.80
C GLN A 158 -17.75 4.23 -8.03
N SER A 159 -17.65 5.08 -9.05
CA SER A 159 -18.41 4.89 -10.29
C SER A 159 -17.90 3.73 -11.16
N ARG A 160 -16.64 3.35 -11.04
CA ARG A 160 -16.02 2.26 -11.82
C ARG A 160 -16.23 0.88 -11.21
N PHE A 161 -16.26 0.78 -9.87
CA PHE A 161 -16.33 -0.47 -9.13
C PHE A 161 -17.55 -0.44 -8.20
N SER A 162 -18.74 -0.68 -8.78
CA SER A 162 -19.98 -0.78 -8.01
C SER A 162 -19.99 -2.06 -7.18
N PHE A 163 -19.45 -2.04 -5.96
CA PHE A 163 -19.60 -3.11 -4.99
C PHE A 163 -20.63 -2.75 -3.92
N LYS A 164 -21.56 -3.67 -3.67
CA LYS A 164 -22.63 -3.53 -2.68
C LYS A 164 -22.07 -3.58 -1.27
N HIS A 165 -22.55 -2.71 -0.40
CA HIS A 165 -22.31 -2.69 1.04
C HIS A 165 -22.48 -4.06 1.67
N ILE A 166 -21.47 -4.53 2.41
CA ILE A 166 -21.59 -5.64 3.36
C ILE A 166 -20.80 -5.31 4.64
N GLY A 167 -21.48 -5.34 5.73
CA GLY A 167 -21.23 -5.62 7.15
C GLY A 167 -19.96 -5.16 7.88
N LYS A 168 -20.25 -4.47 9.00
CA LYS A 168 -19.31 -3.86 9.98
C LYS A 168 -18.64 -4.85 10.96
N GLU A 169 -18.21 -6.04 10.59
CA GLU A 169 -17.81 -7.05 11.59
C GLU A 169 -16.33 -7.48 11.59
N PHE A 170 -15.42 -6.81 10.91
CA PHE A 170 -14.01 -7.25 10.84
C PHE A 170 -12.97 -6.24 11.34
N LEU A 171 -13.22 -5.63 12.53
CA LEU A 171 -12.13 -4.88 13.19
C LEU A 171 -12.18 -5.02 14.68
#